data_bf5678c8668190e7db9c682ca105cf15
#
_entry.id   bf5678c8668190e7db9c682ca105cf15
#
_cell.length_a   1.000
_cell.length_b   1.000
_cell.length_c   1.000
_cell.angle_alpha   90.00
_cell.angle_beta   90.00
_cell.angle_gamma   90.00
#
_symmetry.space_group_name_H-M   'P 1'
#
loop_
_entity.id
_entity.type
_entity.pdbx_description
1 polymer ?
#
loop_
_entity_poly.entity_id
_entity_poly.type
_entity_poly.pdbx_seq_one_letter_code
_entity_poly.pdbx_strand_id
1 'polypeptide(L)'
;MKKILGIVALFALIVLSCFYFFTKQPKNIFDEIYQETEKTYRTNNILRHIDGFEISPGWPSDDPNNLYTPFGLYNKEKTPSDYSEIEIGFNFRSSQKVLFIYSERSLSSNVSVKIWGSYNYKFGVLSKEATIIKKENNSKVYIDDQSEVKSYLEQYGVTAKDLDAYYDEIVNQKVLKDWCSIYDSKYSPSNYGEVKVETQWENW
;
A
#
# COMPACT_ATOMS: atom_id res chain seq x y z
N MET A 1 4.81 -55.36 -6.43
CA MET A 1 4.29 -54.43 -5.38
C MET A 1 5.26 -53.27 -5.07
N LYS A 2 6.55 -53.45 -4.76
CA LYS A 2 7.47 -52.32 -4.42
C LYS A 2 7.61 -51.26 -5.51
N LYS A 3 7.65 -51.62 -6.79
CA LYS A 3 7.72 -50.66 -7.92
C LYS A 3 6.46 -49.81 -8.07
N ILE A 4 5.27 -50.40 -7.84
CA ILE A 4 4.00 -49.66 -7.91
C ILE A 4 3.91 -48.65 -6.74
N LEU A 5 4.34 -49.06 -5.54
CA LEU A 5 4.37 -48.19 -4.38
C LEU A 5 5.29 -46.98 -4.60
N GLY A 6 6.43 -47.17 -5.25
CA GLY A 6 7.37 -46.10 -5.60
C GLY A 6 6.77 -45.10 -6.59
N ILE A 7 6.03 -45.58 -7.59
CA ILE A 7 5.35 -44.70 -8.58
C ILE A 7 4.23 -43.89 -7.92
N VAL A 8 3.44 -44.49 -7.04
CA VAL A 8 2.37 -43.81 -6.32
C VAL A 8 2.95 -42.73 -5.37
N ALA A 9 4.05 -43.04 -4.66
CA ALA A 9 4.71 -42.08 -3.81
C ALA A 9 5.29 -40.91 -4.61
N LEU A 10 5.89 -41.15 -5.77
CA LEU A 10 6.43 -40.09 -6.63
C LEU A 10 5.28 -39.20 -7.16
N PHE A 11 4.18 -39.78 -7.58
CA PHE A 11 3.01 -39.02 -8.04
C PHE A 11 2.42 -38.17 -6.92
N ALA A 12 2.30 -38.69 -5.71
CA ALA A 12 1.83 -37.95 -4.55
C ALA A 12 2.76 -36.76 -4.23
N LEU A 13 4.08 -36.93 -4.31
CA LEU A 13 5.05 -35.86 -4.12
C LEU A 13 4.93 -34.78 -5.19
N ILE A 14 4.73 -35.13 -6.44
CA ILE A 14 4.52 -34.17 -7.54
C ILE A 14 3.23 -33.37 -7.29
N VAL A 15 2.13 -34.04 -6.96
CA VAL A 15 0.85 -33.38 -6.67
C VAL A 15 0.98 -32.42 -5.47
N LEU A 16 1.61 -32.85 -4.40
CA LEU A 16 1.87 -32.00 -3.22
C LEU A 16 2.78 -30.81 -3.55
N SER A 17 3.81 -31.03 -4.37
CA SER A 17 4.71 -29.95 -4.81
C SER A 17 3.97 -28.95 -5.70
N CYS A 18 3.16 -29.41 -6.63
CA CYS A 18 2.33 -28.54 -7.45
C CYS A 18 1.33 -27.76 -6.58
N PHE A 19 0.63 -28.43 -5.66
CA PHE A 19 -0.31 -27.77 -4.74
C PHE A 19 0.38 -26.72 -3.90
N TYR A 20 1.56 -27.02 -3.33
CA TYR A 20 2.37 -26.08 -2.56
C TYR A 20 2.80 -24.88 -3.41
N PHE A 21 3.19 -25.11 -4.65
CA PHE A 21 3.60 -24.06 -5.57
C PHE A 21 2.40 -23.14 -5.93
N PHE A 22 1.25 -23.71 -6.23
CA PHE A 22 0.03 -22.94 -6.56
C PHE A 22 -0.50 -22.15 -5.36
N THR A 23 -0.43 -22.70 -4.14
CA THR A 23 -0.90 -21.99 -2.93
C THR A 23 0.00 -20.84 -2.49
N LYS A 24 1.26 -20.82 -2.96
CA LYS A 24 2.22 -19.74 -2.68
C LYS A 24 2.30 -18.66 -3.75
N GLN A 25 1.59 -18.79 -4.86
CA GLN A 25 1.55 -17.75 -5.87
C GLN A 25 0.81 -16.51 -5.33
N PRO A 26 1.33 -15.30 -5.56
CA PRO A 26 0.62 -14.10 -5.21
C PRO A 26 -0.71 -14.04 -5.96
N LYS A 27 -1.79 -13.70 -5.27
CA LYS A 27 -3.14 -13.60 -5.80
C LYS A 27 -3.50 -12.19 -6.26
N ASN A 28 -2.67 -11.23 -5.86
CA ASN A 28 -2.85 -9.82 -6.18
C ASN A 28 -1.50 -9.08 -6.09
N ILE A 29 -1.51 -7.83 -6.53
CA ILE A 29 -0.32 -6.97 -6.56
C ILE A 29 0.25 -6.74 -5.15
N PHE A 30 -0.58 -6.69 -4.11
CA PHE A 30 -0.12 -6.48 -2.74
C PHE A 30 0.59 -7.73 -2.19
N ASP A 31 0.15 -8.93 -2.57
CA ASP A 31 0.86 -10.17 -2.25
C ASP A 31 2.24 -10.23 -2.90
N GLU A 32 2.39 -9.70 -4.11
CA GLU A 32 3.71 -9.57 -4.75
C GLU A 32 4.61 -8.64 -3.95
N ILE A 33 4.11 -7.46 -3.57
CA ILE A 33 4.84 -6.49 -2.75
C ILE A 33 5.26 -7.11 -1.40
N TYR A 34 4.35 -7.85 -0.76
CA TYR A 34 4.64 -8.52 0.50
C TYR A 34 5.74 -9.57 0.36
N GLN A 35 5.63 -10.45 -0.63
CA GLN A 35 6.62 -11.51 -0.85
C GLN A 35 8.01 -10.95 -1.16
N GLU A 36 8.07 -9.86 -1.92
CA GLU A 36 9.34 -9.20 -2.21
C GLU A 36 9.89 -8.51 -0.95
N THR A 37 9.06 -7.84 -0.17
CA THR A 37 9.46 -7.17 1.07
C THR A 37 9.93 -8.18 2.14
N GLU A 38 9.37 -9.39 2.20
CA GLU A 38 9.86 -10.46 3.09
C GLU A 38 11.20 -11.03 2.64
N LYS A 39 11.47 -11.12 1.34
CA LYS A 39 12.72 -11.66 0.80
C LYS A 39 13.87 -10.67 0.89
N THR A 40 13.56 -9.41 0.73
CA THR A 40 14.56 -8.35 0.70
C THR A 40 14.46 -7.53 1.98
N TYR A 41 15.60 -7.37 2.68
CA TYR A 41 15.67 -6.44 3.78
C TYR A 41 15.34 -5.01 3.29
N ARG A 42 14.90 -4.14 4.18
CA ARG A 42 14.47 -2.76 3.90
C ARG A 42 15.40 -2.00 2.95
N THR A 43 16.70 -2.15 3.12
CA THR A 43 17.72 -1.49 2.30
C THR A 43 17.73 -1.94 0.85
N ASN A 44 17.26 -3.16 0.59
CA ASN A 44 17.25 -3.77 -0.74
C ASN A 44 15.85 -3.95 -1.31
N ASN A 45 14.83 -3.37 -0.65
CA ASN A 45 13.47 -3.48 -1.15
C ASN A 45 13.33 -2.77 -2.50
N ILE A 46 12.73 -3.46 -3.45
CA ILE A 46 12.53 -2.98 -4.83
C ILE A 46 11.69 -1.69 -4.89
N LEU A 47 10.81 -1.46 -3.92
CA LEU A 47 10.04 -0.21 -3.81
C LEU A 47 10.92 1.04 -3.72
N ARG A 48 12.19 0.90 -3.30
CA ARG A 48 13.15 2.01 -3.30
C ARG A 48 13.51 2.49 -4.70
N HIS A 49 13.24 1.68 -5.70
CA HIS A 49 13.48 2.03 -7.11
C HIS A 49 12.26 2.70 -7.77
N ILE A 50 11.16 2.87 -7.03
CA ILE A 50 10.05 3.69 -7.49
C ILE A 50 10.56 5.13 -7.63
N ASP A 51 10.36 5.70 -8.81
CA ASP A 51 10.89 7.00 -9.15
C ASP A 51 10.43 8.11 -8.19
N GLY A 52 11.39 8.90 -7.71
CA GLY A 52 11.17 9.97 -6.76
C GLY A 52 10.98 9.54 -5.30
N PHE A 53 11.16 8.26 -4.95
CA PHE A 53 11.05 7.80 -3.56
C PHE A 53 12.41 7.56 -2.90
N GLU A 54 12.52 7.99 -1.64
CA GLU A 54 13.68 7.75 -0.78
C GLU A 54 13.24 7.19 0.58
N ILE A 55 14.17 6.53 1.27
CA ILE A 55 13.96 6.14 2.67
C ILE A 55 13.88 7.39 3.53
N SER A 56 12.85 7.48 4.37
CA SER A 56 12.68 8.61 5.29
C SER A 56 13.88 8.76 6.22
N PRO A 57 14.49 9.96 6.33
CA PRO A 57 15.57 10.19 7.27
C PRO A 57 15.14 9.92 8.71
N GLY A 58 16.02 9.31 9.49
CA GLY A 58 15.76 9.01 10.90
C GLY A 58 15.05 7.68 11.16
N TRP A 59 14.69 6.94 10.13
CA TRP A 59 14.24 5.57 10.29
C TRP A 59 15.45 4.65 10.46
N PRO A 60 15.45 3.75 11.48
CA PRO A 60 16.53 2.80 11.64
C PRO A 60 16.55 1.88 10.42
N SER A 61 17.45 2.21 9.49
CA SER A 61 17.48 1.66 8.14
C SER A 61 17.90 0.19 8.11
N ASP A 62 18.65 -0.28 9.11
CA ASP A 62 19.49 -1.45 8.93
C ASP A 62 19.34 -2.53 10.00
N ASP A 63 18.42 -2.41 10.97
CA ASP A 63 18.20 -3.48 11.92
C ASP A 63 17.23 -4.53 11.33
N PRO A 64 17.73 -5.72 10.92
CA PRO A 64 16.90 -6.80 10.40
C PRO A 64 15.88 -7.31 11.42
N ASN A 65 16.07 -7.00 12.71
CA ASN A 65 15.16 -7.36 13.77
C ASN A 65 14.10 -6.28 14.01
N ASN A 66 14.31 -5.07 13.51
CA ASN A 66 13.38 -3.96 13.64
C ASN A 66 12.42 -3.86 12.45
N LEU A 67 11.70 -4.94 12.18
CA LEU A 67 10.58 -4.97 11.23
C LEU A 67 9.35 -4.19 11.75
N TYR A 68 9.41 -3.52 12.90
CA TYR A 68 8.29 -2.84 13.55
C TYR A 68 8.08 -1.42 13.10
N THR A 69 9.09 -0.79 12.58
CA THR A 69 8.93 0.56 12.10
C THR A 69 8.30 0.51 10.72
N PRO A 70 7.22 1.23 10.49
CA PRO A 70 6.70 1.40 9.15
C PRO A 70 7.88 1.87 8.28
N PHE A 71 8.07 1.24 7.17
CA PHE A 71 9.07 1.64 6.21
C PHE A 71 8.47 2.80 5.43
N GLY A 72 8.87 4.02 5.73
CA GLY A 72 8.43 5.19 5.01
C GLY A 72 9.32 5.43 3.80
N LEU A 73 8.74 5.40 2.64
CA LEU A 73 9.30 5.98 1.43
C LEU A 73 8.52 7.26 1.16
N TYR A 74 9.19 8.38 1.03
CA TYR A 74 8.55 9.62 0.64
C TYR A 74 9.15 10.16 -0.64
N ASN A 75 8.38 10.94 -1.34
CA ASN A 75 8.81 11.50 -2.60
C ASN A 75 9.85 12.59 -2.37
N LYS A 76 11.01 12.42 -2.97
CA LYS A 76 12.13 13.38 -2.96
C LYS A 76 11.88 14.57 -3.87
N GLU A 77 11.37 14.31 -5.05
CA GLU A 77 10.95 15.35 -5.96
C GLU A 77 9.61 15.87 -5.49
N LYS A 78 9.52 17.16 -5.24
CA LYS A 78 8.23 17.77 -4.94
C LYS A 78 7.27 17.38 -6.05
N THR A 79 6.39 16.44 -5.73
CA THR A 79 5.21 16.12 -6.52
C THR A 79 4.46 17.40 -6.88
N PRO A 80 3.47 17.35 -7.77
CA PRO A 80 2.67 18.49 -8.14
C PRO A 80 2.44 19.38 -6.93
N SER A 81 2.50 20.68 -7.10
CA SER A 81 2.57 21.72 -6.04
C SER A 81 1.55 21.57 -4.90
N ASP A 82 0.55 20.73 -5.12
CA ASP A 82 -0.57 20.48 -4.22
C ASP A 82 -0.33 19.35 -3.21
N TYR A 83 0.69 18.50 -3.41
CA TYR A 83 1.00 17.41 -2.50
C TYR A 83 2.18 17.77 -1.60
N SER A 84 2.02 17.60 -0.30
CA SER A 84 3.07 17.86 0.68
C SER A 84 3.83 16.61 1.08
N GLU A 85 3.20 15.44 0.96
CA GLU A 85 3.76 14.18 1.42
C GLU A 85 3.15 12.99 0.65
N ILE A 86 4.01 12.03 0.29
CA ILE A 86 3.61 10.71 -0.20
C ILE A 86 4.45 9.69 0.56
N GLU A 87 3.81 8.71 1.14
CA GLU A 87 4.49 7.68 1.92
C GLU A 87 3.96 6.28 1.60
N ILE A 88 4.87 5.32 1.55
CA ILE A 88 4.57 3.90 1.52
C ILE A 88 5.09 3.29 2.83
N GLY A 89 4.23 2.64 3.58
CA GLY A 89 4.61 2.04 4.84
C GLY A 89 4.12 0.60 4.99
N PHE A 90 4.84 -0.15 5.82
CA PHE A 90 4.54 -1.54 6.10
C PHE A 90 4.44 -1.78 7.59
N ASN A 91 3.44 -2.53 8.01
CA ASN A 91 3.34 -3.08 9.33
C ASN A 91 3.11 -4.60 9.23
N PHE A 92 4.20 -5.38 9.24
CA PHE A 92 4.13 -6.84 9.05
C PHE A 92 4.26 -7.64 10.34
N ARG A 93 4.44 -6.98 11.49
CA ARG A 93 4.61 -7.68 12.78
C ARG A 93 3.38 -7.66 13.68
N SER A 94 2.43 -6.81 13.41
CA SER A 94 1.16 -6.88 14.14
C SER A 94 0.41 -8.16 13.72
N SER A 95 -0.53 -8.60 14.54
CA SER A 95 -1.49 -9.64 14.17
C SER A 95 -2.28 -9.27 12.90
N GLN A 96 -2.21 -8.02 12.49
CA GLN A 96 -2.74 -7.49 11.25
C GLN A 96 -1.56 -6.98 10.40
N LYS A 97 -1.14 -7.77 9.43
CA LYS A 97 -0.16 -7.33 8.44
C LYS A 97 -0.84 -6.32 7.51
N VAL A 98 -0.25 -5.15 7.38
CA VAL A 98 -0.81 -4.06 6.58
C VAL A 98 0.28 -3.40 5.73
N LEU A 99 -0.03 -3.17 4.46
CA LEU A 99 0.66 -2.21 3.60
C LEU A 99 -0.21 -0.97 3.51
N PHE A 100 0.35 0.21 3.67
CA PHE A 100 -0.35 1.45 3.42
C PHE A 100 0.42 2.35 2.47
N ILE A 101 -0.32 3.06 1.64
CA ILE A 101 0.17 4.11 0.75
C ILE A 101 -0.72 5.31 1.00
N TYR A 102 -0.13 6.46 1.29
CA TYR A 102 -0.91 7.67 1.47
C TYR A 102 -0.27 8.87 0.80
N SER A 103 -1.08 9.88 0.57
CA SER A 103 -0.65 11.21 0.16
C SER A 103 -1.36 12.27 0.99
N GLU A 104 -0.67 13.39 1.27
CA GLU A 104 -1.25 14.57 1.87
C GLU A 104 -1.33 15.68 0.82
N ARG A 105 -2.55 16.13 0.49
CA ARG A 105 -2.81 17.21 -0.45
C ARG A 105 -3.31 18.45 0.27
N SER A 106 -2.73 19.61 -0.04
CA SER A 106 -3.12 20.88 0.54
C SER A 106 -4.46 21.34 -0.04
N LEU A 107 -5.40 21.71 0.83
CA LEU A 107 -6.67 22.37 0.49
C LEU A 107 -6.57 23.88 0.74
N SER A 108 -5.76 24.27 1.72
CA SER A 108 -5.42 25.66 2.02
C SER A 108 -4.07 25.72 2.74
N SER A 109 -3.63 26.90 3.16
CA SER A 109 -2.39 27.06 3.94
C SER A 109 -2.38 26.25 5.25
N ASN A 110 -3.54 26.01 5.84
CA ASN A 110 -3.69 25.38 7.16
C ASN A 110 -4.50 24.09 7.17
N VAL A 111 -5.03 23.68 6.02
CA VAL A 111 -5.86 22.47 5.91
C VAL A 111 -5.38 21.63 4.75
N SER A 112 -5.20 20.35 4.99
CA SER A 112 -4.92 19.35 3.97
C SER A 112 -5.82 18.13 4.13
N VAL A 113 -5.99 17.40 3.05
CA VAL A 113 -6.62 16.07 3.06
C VAL A 113 -5.52 15.01 2.90
N LYS A 114 -5.51 14.03 3.78
CA LYS A 114 -4.69 12.83 3.69
C LYS A 114 -5.54 11.71 3.15
N ILE A 115 -5.11 11.09 2.07
CA ILE A 115 -5.79 9.99 1.40
C ILE A 115 -4.95 8.75 1.57
N TRP A 116 -5.59 7.68 2.06
CA TRP A 116 -4.96 6.41 2.37
C TRP A 116 -5.43 5.31 1.44
N GLY A 117 -4.51 4.46 1.02
CA GLY A 117 -4.79 3.10 0.60
C GLY A 117 -4.18 2.14 1.61
N SER A 118 -4.98 1.37 2.30
CA SER A 118 -4.53 0.43 3.33
C SER A 118 -4.94 -0.99 2.96
N TYR A 119 -3.97 -1.84 2.60
CA TYR A 119 -4.24 -3.25 2.29
C TYR A 119 -3.98 -4.14 3.49
N ASN A 120 -5.02 -4.81 3.96
CA ASN A 120 -4.95 -5.76 5.06
C ASN A 120 -4.79 -7.19 4.52
N TYR A 121 -3.61 -7.77 4.72
CA TYR A 121 -3.24 -9.10 4.21
C TYR A 121 -4.06 -10.25 4.82
N LYS A 122 -4.56 -10.08 6.04
CA LYS A 122 -5.36 -11.10 6.70
C LYS A 122 -6.74 -11.24 6.08
N PHE A 123 -7.30 -10.14 5.63
CA PHE A 123 -8.68 -10.09 5.12
C PHE A 123 -8.74 -9.95 3.59
N GLY A 124 -7.63 -9.65 2.92
CA GLY A 124 -7.60 -9.39 1.48
C GLY A 124 -8.37 -8.13 1.09
N VAL A 125 -8.40 -7.14 1.98
CA VAL A 125 -9.19 -5.91 1.80
C VAL A 125 -8.27 -4.73 1.61
N LEU A 126 -8.56 -3.94 0.58
CA LEU A 126 -7.98 -2.62 0.34
C LEU A 126 -9.02 -1.57 0.79
N SER A 127 -8.73 -0.90 1.89
CA SER A 127 -9.53 0.24 2.34
C SER A 127 -8.99 1.54 1.76
N LYS A 128 -9.89 2.36 1.22
CA LYS A 128 -9.60 3.73 0.80
C LYS A 128 -10.25 4.68 1.80
N GLU A 129 -9.46 5.51 2.43
CA GLU A 129 -9.90 6.40 3.50
C GLU A 129 -9.35 7.81 3.32
N ALA A 130 -10.05 8.80 3.85
CA ALA A 130 -9.64 10.19 3.86
C ALA A 130 -9.69 10.75 5.29
N THR A 131 -8.68 11.55 5.64
CA THR A 131 -8.54 12.24 6.92
C THR A 131 -8.26 13.71 6.65
N ILE A 132 -8.89 14.62 7.38
CA ILE A 132 -8.54 16.04 7.33
C ILE A 132 -7.43 16.32 8.34
N ILE A 133 -6.41 17.05 7.91
CA ILE A 133 -5.33 17.53 8.76
C ILE A 133 -5.40 19.05 8.84
N LYS A 134 -5.53 19.58 10.06
CA LYS A 134 -5.49 21.01 10.34
C LYS A 134 -4.20 21.37 11.05
N LYS A 135 -3.60 22.49 10.64
CA LYS A 135 -2.46 23.08 11.35
C LYS A 135 -2.97 24.15 12.31
N GLU A 136 -2.87 23.87 13.61
CA GLU A 136 -3.26 24.78 14.68
C GLU A 136 -2.09 24.95 15.65
N ASN A 137 -1.67 26.18 15.89
CA ASN A 137 -0.60 26.50 16.86
C ASN A 137 0.68 25.64 16.70
N ASN A 138 1.15 25.43 15.47
CA ASN A 138 2.28 24.57 15.12
C ASN A 138 2.06 23.06 15.39
N SER A 139 0.85 22.63 15.64
CA SER A 139 0.49 21.22 15.80
C SER A 139 -0.43 20.76 14.66
N LYS A 140 -0.35 19.48 14.31
CA LYS A 140 -1.31 18.84 13.39
C LYS A 140 -2.45 18.26 14.21
N VAL A 141 -3.69 18.60 13.87
CA VAL A 141 -4.92 18.02 14.37
C VAL A 141 -5.52 17.15 13.28
N TYR A 142 -5.80 15.90 13.60
CA TYR A 142 -6.37 14.92 12.66
C TYR A 142 -7.86 14.76 12.93
N ILE A 143 -8.66 14.80 11.88
CA ILE A 143 -10.11 14.62 11.91
C ILE A 143 -10.43 13.40 11.06
N ASP A 144 -10.86 12.33 11.74
CA ASP A 144 -11.14 11.02 11.13
C ASP A 144 -12.62 10.67 11.13
N ASP A 145 -13.48 11.44 11.84
CA ASP A 145 -14.92 11.25 11.80
C ASP A 145 -15.46 11.51 10.39
N GLN A 146 -16.14 10.52 9.83
CA GLN A 146 -16.58 10.55 8.43
C GLN A 146 -17.48 11.73 8.09
N SER A 147 -18.36 12.12 9.02
CA SER A 147 -19.29 13.24 8.82
C SER A 147 -18.56 14.58 8.84
N GLU A 148 -17.58 14.71 9.72
CA GLU A 148 -16.74 15.91 9.78
C GLU A 148 -15.82 15.99 8.56
N VAL A 149 -15.16 14.88 8.16
CA VAL A 149 -14.33 14.82 6.95
C VAL A 149 -15.13 15.27 5.74
N LYS A 150 -16.32 14.70 5.53
CA LYS A 150 -17.21 15.08 4.43
C LYS A 150 -17.53 16.58 4.46
N SER A 151 -17.93 17.10 5.62
CA SER A 151 -18.26 18.52 5.79
C SER A 151 -17.10 19.45 5.43
N TYR A 152 -15.88 19.09 5.86
CA TYR A 152 -14.67 19.85 5.47
C TYR A 152 -14.43 19.81 3.96
N LEU A 153 -14.50 18.64 3.35
CA LEU A 153 -14.28 18.50 1.91
C LEU A 153 -15.29 19.32 1.09
N GLU A 154 -16.57 19.30 1.49
CA GLU A 154 -17.62 20.13 0.88
C GLU A 154 -17.31 21.63 0.97
N GLN A 155 -16.76 22.11 2.10
CA GLN A 155 -16.35 23.52 2.25
C GLN A 155 -15.25 23.93 1.26
N TYR A 156 -14.40 23.00 0.86
CA TYR A 156 -13.33 23.22 -0.13
C TYR A 156 -13.72 22.80 -1.55
N GLY A 157 -14.97 22.41 -1.77
CA GLY A 157 -15.47 21.98 -3.08
C GLY A 157 -14.89 20.65 -3.56
N VAL A 158 -14.37 19.81 -2.65
CA VAL A 158 -13.82 18.49 -2.97
C VAL A 158 -14.93 17.46 -2.91
N THR A 159 -15.11 16.74 -3.98
CA THR A 159 -16.13 15.70 -4.14
C THR A 159 -15.53 14.29 -3.96
N ALA A 160 -16.39 13.27 -3.79
CA ALA A 160 -15.99 11.86 -3.81
C ALA A 160 -15.20 11.49 -5.08
N LYS A 161 -15.60 12.05 -6.23
CA LYS A 161 -14.90 11.85 -7.50
C LYS A 161 -13.47 12.44 -7.48
N ASP A 162 -13.29 13.57 -6.82
CA ASP A 162 -11.95 14.17 -6.68
C ASP A 162 -11.07 13.31 -5.78
N LEU A 163 -11.63 12.72 -4.70
CA LEU A 163 -10.89 11.78 -3.86
C LEU A 163 -10.45 10.54 -4.62
N ASP A 164 -11.32 9.97 -5.46
CA ASP A 164 -10.94 8.86 -6.34
C ASP A 164 -9.84 9.26 -7.33
N ALA A 165 -9.91 10.46 -7.90
CA ALA A 165 -8.88 10.97 -8.80
C ALA A 165 -7.54 11.16 -8.07
N TYR A 166 -7.54 11.71 -6.86
CA TYR A 166 -6.33 11.89 -6.06
C TYR A 166 -5.70 10.55 -5.65
N TYR A 167 -6.55 9.58 -5.28
CA TYR A 167 -6.10 8.21 -5.00
C TYR A 167 -5.47 7.58 -6.24
N ASP A 168 -6.14 7.65 -7.38
CA ASP A 168 -5.65 7.08 -8.63
C ASP A 168 -4.30 7.70 -9.04
N GLU A 169 -4.19 9.03 -9.00
CA GLU A 169 -2.96 9.74 -9.39
C GLU A 169 -1.74 9.23 -8.61
N ILE A 170 -1.86 9.07 -7.30
CA ILE A 170 -0.72 8.72 -6.44
C ILE A 170 -0.55 7.23 -6.30
N VAL A 171 -1.61 6.52 -5.91
CA VAL A 171 -1.49 5.10 -5.60
C VAL A 171 -1.35 4.28 -6.88
N ASN A 172 -2.25 4.48 -7.83
CA ASN A 172 -2.27 3.66 -9.03
C ASN A 172 -1.24 4.13 -10.07
N GLN A 173 -1.28 5.41 -10.45
CA GLN A 173 -0.50 5.92 -11.58
C GLN A 173 0.95 6.23 -11.22
N LYS A 174 1.27 6.40 -9.96
CA LYS A 174 2.66 6.58 -9.52
C LYS A 174 3.20 5.31 -8.86
N VAL A 175 2.69 4.92 -7.71
CA VAL A 175 3.30 3.84 -6.92
C VAL A 175 3.11 2.47 -7.57
N LEU A 176 1.88 2.05 -7.83
CA LEU A 176 1.62 0.71 -8.35
C LEU A 176 2.01 0.53 -9.81
N LYS A 177 1.94 1.58 -10.61
CA LYS A 177 2.43 1.53 -12.00
C LYS A 177 3.93 1.31 -12.06
N ASP A 178 4.70 2.04 -11.25
CA ASP A 178 6.13 1.87 -11.19
C ASP A 178 6.50 0.49 -10.62
N TRP A 179 5.78 0.04 -9.58
CA TRP A 179 5.92 -1.33 -9.07
C TRP A 179 5.74 -2.35 -10.19
N CYS A 180 4.66 -2.28 -10.95
CA CYS A 180 4.39 -3.21 -12.06
C CYS A 180 5.53 -3.25 -13.08
N SER A 181 6.10 -2.07 -13.39
CA SER A 181 7.20 -1.96 -14.34
C SER A 181 8.51 -2.55 -13.81
N ILE A 182 8.84 -2.29 -12.53
CA ILE A 182 10.10 -2.72 -11.91
C ILE A 182 10.09 -4.22 -11.61
N TYR A 183 8.95 -4.72 -11.14
CA TYR A 183 8.79 -6.11 -10.68
C TYR A 183 8.37 -7.07 -11.80
N ASP A 184 8.00 -6.57 -12.97
CA ASP A 184 7.37 -7.35 -14.04
C ASP A 184 6.09 -8.07 -13.55
N SER A 185 5.23 -7.30 -12.88
CA SER A 185 4.01 -7.80 -12.27
C SER A 185 3.05 -8.38 -13.32
N LYS A 186 2.37 -9.47 -12.97
CA LYS A 186 1.25 -10.01 -13.76
C LYS A 186 -0.06 -9.24 -13.59
N TYR A 187 -0.09 -8.29 -12.63
CA TYR A 187 -1.23 -7.41 -12.37
C TYR A 187 -1.00 -6.03 -12.98
N SER A 188 -2.01 -5.17 -12.89
CA SER A 188 -1.91 -3.77 -13.34
C SER A 188 -2.44 -2.83 -12.27
N PRO A 189 -2.09 -1.54 -12.31
CA PRO A 189 -2.60 -0.55 -11.37
C PRO A 189 -4.12 -0.40 -11.38
N SER A 190 -4.79 -0.77 -12.48
CA SER A 190 -6.25 -0.77 -12.62
C SER A 190 -6.91 -2.12 -12.33
N ASN A 191 -6.10 -3.17 -12.16
CA ASN A 191 -6.55 -4.52 -11.85
C ASN A 191 -5.59 -5.17 -10.87
N TYR A 192 -5.87 -5.03 -9.59
CA TYR A 192 -5.04 -5.52 -8.51
C TYR A 192 -4.98 -7.04 -8.40
N GLY A 193 -5.88 -7.79 -9.06
CA GLY A 193 -6.12 -9.22 -8.85
C GLY A 193 -7.24 -9.50 -7.84
N GLU A 194 -7.11 -10.55 -7.02
CA GLU A 194 -8.10 -10.91 -6.01
C GLU A 194 -8.03 -9.95 -4.80
N VAL A 195 -8.74 -8.82 -4.89
CA VAL A 195 -8.79 -7.79 -3.84
C VAL A 195 -10.22 -7.31 -3.65
N LYS A 196 -10.69 -7.32 -2.41
CA LYS A 196 -11.91 -6.61 -2.03
C LYS A 196 -11.55 -5.15 -1.77
N VAL A 197 -12.21 -4.22 -2.47
CA VAL A 197 -12.01 -2.78 -2.24
C VAL A 197 -13.17 -2.24 -1.43
N GLU A 198 -12.87 -1.48 -0.39
CA GLU A 198 -13.82 -0.73 0.43
C GLU A 198 -13.44 0.74 0.40
N THR A 199 -14.40 1.62 0.09
CA THR A 199 -14.15 3.05 -0.06
C THR A 199 -15.02 3.83 0.93
N GLN A 200 -14.39 4.60 1.80
CA GLN A 200 -15.06 5.41 2.83
C GLN A 200 -16.10 6.37 2.24
N TRP A 201 -15.78 6.97 1.10
CA TRP A 201 -16.62 7.97 0.42
C TRP A 201 -17.56 7.40 -0.65
N GLU A 202 -17.72 6.08 -0.72
CA GLU A 202 -18.57 5.44 -1.74
C GLU A 202 -20.04 5.89 -1.67
N ASN A 203 -20.52 6.24 -0.48
CA ASN A 203 -21.90 6.61 -0.22
C ASN A 203 -22.05 8.07 0.26
N TRP A 204 -21.16 8.95 -0.10
CA TRP A 204 -21.20 10.37 0.28
C TRP A 204 -22.07 11.21 -0.63
#